data_9e5518feb25b1efb8b3fc7817f41ab27
#
_entry.id   9e5518feb25b1efb8b3fc7817f41ab27
#
_cell.length_a   1.000
_cell.length_b   1.000
_cell.length_c   1.000
_cell.angle_alpha   90.00
_cell.angle_beta   90.00
_cell.angle_gamma   90.00
#
_symmetry.space_group_name_H-M   'P 1'
#
loop_
_entity.id
_entity.type
_entity.pdbx_description
1 polymer ?
#
loop_
_entity_poly.entity_id
_entity_poly.type
_entity_poly.pdbx_seq_one_letter_code
_entity_poly.pdbx_strand_id
1 'polypeptide(L)'
;MTEDELDRIKKSFVRSSDECPMEVACLLTVMKYYGDQQDARTLAEWCKVDGKYTLMGMKQAAIRAGMEAEICLQNMEQLSTRKFPAILFAINDFEVPGYVVCYGIHEGRFIIWEPGFGPMQYWENQMKTLWIKGIALTLFPTQDFMNSANLHLKWWEIYSWSKLWKRKVEHWYEYIWLNVPLFRQMVYKLGKNK
;
A
#
# COMPACT_ATOMS: atom_id res chain seq x y z
N MET A 1 10.67 0.38 8.36
CA MET A 1 9.18 0.43 8.30
C MET A 1 8.62 0.09 9.65
N THR A 2 7.58 0.78 10.08
CA THR A 2 6.83 0.47 11.30
C THR A 2 5.76 -0.59 11.02
N GLU A 3 5.20 -1.22 12.07
CA GLU A 3 4.12 -2.21 11.92
C GLU A 3 2.84 -1.58 11.33
N ASP A 4 2.52 -0.35 11.73
CA ASP A 4 1.40 0.43 11.17
C ASP A 4 1.58 0.73 9.67
N GLU A 5 2.83 0.97 9.24
CA GLU A 5 3.15 1.19 7.83
C GLU A 5 3.00 -0.09 7.01
N LEU A 6 3.44 -1.24 7.53
CA LEU A 6 3.23 -2.54 6.89
C LEU A 6 1.75 -2.90 6.79
N ASP A 7 0.95 -2.58 7.80
CA ASP A 7 -0.50 -2.77 7.75
C ASP A 7 -1.18 -1.85 6.73
N ARG A 8 -0.71 -0.61 6.59
CA ARG A 8 -1.17 0.31 5.54
C ARG A 8 -0.84 -0.23 4.15
N ILE A 9 0.38 -0.70 3.95
CA ILE A 9 0.82 -1.35 2.72
C ILE A 9 -0.14 -2.51 2.37
N LYS A 10 -0.38 -3.44 3.32
CA LYS A 10 -1.27 -4.59 3.09
C LYS A 10 -2.70 -4.19 2.70
N LYS A 11 -3.22 -3.10 3.27
CA LYS A 11 -4.58 -2.62 2.99
C LYS A 11 -4.70 -1.85 1.68
N SER A 12 -3.59 -1.36 1.13
CA SER A 12 -3.59 -0.58 -0.11
C SER A 12 -3.64 -1.44 -1.39
N PHE A 13 -3.46 -2.73 -1.30
CA PHE A 13 -3.28 -3.61 -2.45
C PHE A 13 -4.48 -3.69 -3.38
N VAL A 14 -4.24 -3.50 -4.67
CA VAL A 14 -5.19 -3.69 -5.75
C VAL A 14 -4.64 -4.70 -6.74
N ARG A 15 -5.38 -5.76 -6.99
CA ARG A 15 -5.01 -6.77 -8.00
C ARG A 15 -5.42 -6.32 -9.39
N SER A 16 -4.61 -6.69 -10.37
CA SER A 16 -4.97 -6.53 -11.77
C SER A 16 -6.04 -7.56 -12.18
N SER A 17 -6.90 -7.14 -13.10
CA SER A 17 -7.95 -7.97 -13.72
C SER A 17 -8.26 -7.40 -15.10
N ASP A 18 -9.16 -8.04 -15.85
CA ASP A 18 -9.62 -7.54 -17.14
C ASP A 18 -10.24 -6.13 -17.04
N GLU A 19 -10.90 -5.82 -15.92
CA GLU A 19 -11.49 -4.50 -15.66
C GLU A 19 -10.49 -3.50 -15.04
N CYS A 20 -9.39 -3.98 -14.48
CA CYS A 20 -8.36 -3.17 -13.83
C CYS A 20 -6.97 -3.58 -14.33
N PRO A 21 -6.50 -3.02 -15.45
CA PRO A 21 -5.16 -3.30 -15.99
C PRO A 21 -4.04 -3.06 -14.99
N MET A 22 -2.89 -3.68 -15.20
CA MET A 22 -1.74 -3.64 -14.29
C MET A 22 -1.32 -2.20 -13.95
N GLU A 23 -1.29 -1.31 -14.94
CA GLU A 23 -0.94 0.10 -14.80
C GLU A 23 -1.90 0.81 -13.85
N VAL A 24 -3.19 0.57 -14.02
CA VAL A 24 -4.26 1.13 -13.18
C VAL A 24 -4.19 0.56 -11.77
N ALA A 25 -3.97 -0.75 -11.63
CA ALA A 25 -3.83 -1.41 -10.35
C ALA A 25 -2.64 -0.87 -9.54
N CYS A 26 -1.49 -0.59 -10.20
CA CYS A 26 -0.35 0.07 -9.57
C CYS A 26 -0.70 1.46 -9.05
N LEU A 27 -1.35 2.30 -9.88
CA LEU A 27 -1.76 3.65 -9.47
C LEU A 27 -2.76 3.61 -8.30
N LEU A 28 -3.79 2.79 -8.41
CA LEU A 28 -4.78 2.62 -7.33
C LEU A 28 -4.12 2.14 -6.02
N THR A 29 -3.15 1.25 -6.13
CA THR A 29 -2.40 0.75 -4.96
C THR A 29 -1.67 1.90 -4.27
N VAL A 30 -0.99 2.78 -5.02
CA VAL A 30 -0.31 3.96 -4.45
C VAL A 30 -1.32 4.96 -3.88
N MET A 31 -2.42 5.24 -4.58
CA MET A 31 -3.46 6.17 -4.12
C MET A 31 -4.12 5.68 -2.83
N LYS A 32 -4.44 4.39 -2.74
CA LYS A 32 -4.97 3.76 -1.52
C LYS A 32 -3.98 3.80 -0.36
N TYR A 33 -2.69 3.66 -0.63
CA TYR A 33 -1.66 3.83 0.41
C TYR A 33 -1.73 5.22 1.06
N TYR A 34 -2.07 6.24 0.28
CA TYR A 34 -2.30 7.61 0.78
C TYR A 34 -3.73 7.88 1.26
N GLY A 35 -4.62 6.88 1.18
CA GLY A 35 -5.98 6.96 1.72
C GLY A 35 -7.06 7.41 0.73
N ASP A 36 -6.73 7.59 -0.54
CA ASP A 36 -7.70 7.92 -1.59
C ASP A 36 -8.31 6.67 -2.22
N GLN A 37 -9.54 6.81 -2.72
CA GLN A 37 -10.31 5.73 -3.35
C GLN A 37 -10.83 6.18 -4.72
N GLN A 38 -9.91 6.37 -5.66
CA GLN A 38 -10.27 6.67 -7.04
C GLN A 38 -11.00 5.49 -7.69
N ASP A 39 -11.89 5.82 -8.64
CA ASP A 39 -12.56 4.82 -9.45
C ASP A 39 -11.63 4.22 -10.51
N ALA A 40 -11.57 2.88 -10.57
CA ALA A 40 -10.70 2.16 -11.49
C ALA A 40 -10.98 2.48 -12.96
N ARG A 41 -12.26 2.64 -13.35
CA ARG A 41 -12.65 2.92 -14.72
C ARG A 41 -12.20 4.32 -15.15
N THR A 42 -12.40 5.30 -14.29
CA THR A 42 -11.95 6.68 -14.52
C THR A 42 -10.44 6.75 -14.68
N LEU A 43 -9.68 6.08 -13.81
CA LEU A 43 -8.22 6.01 -13.93
C LEU A 43 -7.79 5.26 -15.20
N ALA A 44 -8.47 4.20 -15.58
CA ALA A 44 -8.18 3.45 -16.79
C ALA A 44 -8.31 4.33 -18.04
N GLU A 45 -9.35 5.17 -18.11
CA GLU A 45 -9.48 6.12 -19.22
C GLU A 45 -8.37 7.19 -19.24
N TRP A 46 -7.96 7.68 -18.06
CA TRP A 46 -6.88 8.67 -17.97
C TRP A 46 -5.50 8.10 -18.25
N CYS A 47 -5.29 6.79 -18.00
CA CYS A 47 -4.01 6.12 -18.26
C CYS A 47 -3.76 5.81 -19.74
N LYS A 48 -4.78 5.91 -20.61
CA LYS A 48 -4.64 5.62 -22.03
C LYS A 48 -4.01 6.78 -22.79
N VAL A 49 -2.96 6.46 -23.55
CA VAL A 49 -2.36 7.33 -24.55
C VAL A 49 -2.42 6.56 -25.87
N ASP A 50 -3.10 7.11 -26.88
CA ASP A 50 -3.34 6.46 -28.18
C ASP A 50 -3.92 5.03 -28.04
N GLY A 51 -4.86 4.85 -27.10
CA GLY A 51 -5.53 3.58 -26.81
C GLY A 51 -4.69 2.54 -26.06
N LYS A 52 -3.45 2.88 -25.66
CA LYS A 52 -2.54 1.98 -24.93
C LYS A 52 -2.25 2.49 -23.52
N TYR A 53 -2.09 1.58 -22.58
CA TYR A 53 -1.59 1.89 -21.26
C TYR A 53 -0.08 2.09 -21.29
N THR A 54 0.40 3.21 -20.77
CA THR A 54 1.81 3.57 -20.80
C THR A 54 2.22 4.25 -19.50
N LEU A 55 3.54 4.26 -19.21
CA LEU A 55 4.08 4.99 -18.06
C LEU A 55 3.76 6.48 -18.11
N MET A 56 3.74 7.07 -19.30
CA MET A 56 3.34 8.47 -19.50
C MET A 56 1.84 8.68 -19.20
N GLY A 57 0.98 7.75 -19.61
CA GLY A 57 -0.44 7.75 -19.27
C GLY A 57 -0.67 7.65 -17.77
N MET A 58 0.06 6.77 -17.08
CA MET A 58 0.03 6.66 -15.61
C MET A 58 0.42 7.99 -14.95
N LYS A 59 1.49 8.65 -15.41
CA LYS A 59 1.90 9.98 -14.94
C LYS A 59 0.77 11.00 -15.10
N GLN A 60 0.17 11.08 -16.28
CA GLN A 60 -0.93 12.02 -16.55
C GLN A 60 -2.16 11.73 -15.69
N ALA A 61 -2.51 10.45 -15.52
CA ALA A 61 -3.61 10.05 -14.66
C ALA A 61 -3.37 10.43 -13.18
N ALA A 62 -2.16 10.23 -12.68
CA ALA A 62 -1.78 10.62 -11.33
C ALA A 62 -1.89 12.14 -11.12
N ILE A 63 -1.42 12.95 -12.08
CA ILE A 63 -1.54 14.42 -12.03
C ILE A 63 -3.01 14.85 -12.05
N ARG A 64 -3.84 14.25 -12.90
CA ARG A 64 -5.29 14.53 -12.92
C ARG A 64 -6.00 14.17 -11.61
N ALA A 65 -5.52 13.13 -10.94
CA ALA A 65 -6.01 12.73 -9.60
C ALA A 65 -5.50 13.63 -8.47
N GLY A 66 -4.70 14.66 -8.76
CA GLY A 66 -4.21 15.62 -7.77
C GLY A 66 -2.87 15.21 -7.11
N MET A 67 -2.12 14.29 -7.70
CA MET A 67 -0.77 13.95 -7.25
C MET A 67 0.29 14.68 -8.07
N GLU A 68 1.44 14.93 -7.46
CA GLU A 68 2.66 15.20 -8.22
C GLU A 68 3.25 13.89 -8.70
N ALA A 69 3.65 13.84 -9.98
CA ALA A 69 4.15 12.64 -10.61
C ALA A 69 5.33 12.92 -11.52
N GLU A 70 6.41 12.16 -11.36
CA GLU A 70 7.63 12.31 -12.16
C GLU A 70 8.16 10.95 -12.62
N ILE A 71 8.48 10.85 -13.91
CA ILE A 71 9.22 9.69 -14.46
C ILE A 71 10.70 10.02 -14.36
N CYS A 72 11.46 9.19 -13.67
CA CYS A 72 12.88 9.40 -13.43
C CYS A 72 13.67 8.11 -13.58
N LEU A 73 14.98 8.26 -13.80
CA LEU A 73 15.93 7.17 -13.67
C LEU A 73 16.56 7.24 -12.28
N GLN A 74 16.57 6.13 -11.59
CA GLN A 74 17.12 6.01 -10.23
C GLN A 74 18.12 4.86 -10.18
N ASN A 75 19.05 4.93 -9.22
CA ASN A 75 19.92 3.82 -8.88
C ASN A 75 19.42 3.06 -7.64
N MET A 76 20.06 1.96 -7.31
CA MET A 76 19.69 1.11 -6.17
C MET A 76 19.80 1.84 -4.83
N GLU A 77 20.77 2.72 -4.66
CA GLU A 77 20.94 3.52 -3.46
C GLU A 77 19.76 4.47 -3.25
N GLN A 78 19.36 5.19 -4.30
CA GLN A 78 18.19 6.06 -4.28
C GLN A 78 16.89 5.29 -4.01
N LEU A 79 16.75 4.08 -4.57
CA LEU A 79 15.60 3.23 -4.31
C LEU A 79 15.60 2.71 -2.87
N SER A 80 16.77 2.33 -2.33
CA SER A 80 16.89 1.77 -0.97
C SER A 80 16.63 2.78 0.14
N THR A 81 16.95 4.05 -0.08
CA THR A 81 16.73 5.14 0.88
C THR A 81 15.35 5.78 0.78
N ARG A 82 14.53 5.33 -0.15
CA ARG A 82 13.19 5.88 -0.40
C ARG A 82 12.24 5.64 0.78
N LYS A 83 11.46 6.68 1.10
CA LYS A 83 10.44 6.65 2.17
C LYS A 83 9.02 6.55 1.65
N PHE A 84 8.81 6.65 0.33
CA PHE A 84 7.49 6.72 -0.30
C PHE A 84 7.39 5.67 -1.40
N PRO A 85 6.19 5.13 -1.68
CA PRO A 85 6.01 4.17 -2.74
C PRO A 85 6.36 4.76 -4.11
N ALA A 86 6.90 3.91 -4.98
CA ALA A 86 7.16 4.23 -6.38
C ALA A 86 6.70 3.08 -7.27
N ILE A 87 6.26 3.40 -8.48
CA ILE A 87 5.95 2.40 -9.49
C ILE A 87 7.21 2.20 -10.33
N LEU A 88 7.69 0.96 -10.37
CA LEU A 88 8.90 0.58 -11.10
C LEU A 88 8.52 -0.15 -12.38
N PHE A 89 9.26 0.11 -13.44
CA PHE A 89 9.22 -0.72 -14.64
C PHE A 89 10.14 -1.92 -14.43
N ALA A 90 9.57 -3.11 -14.37
CA ALA A 90 10.26 -4.33 -13.96
C ALA A 90 9.96 -5.49 -14.92
N ILE A 91 10.80 -6.51 -14.91
CA ILE A 91 10.53 -7.80 -15.57
C ILE A 91 10.15 -8.78 -14.45
N ASN A 92 9.05 -9.50 -14.66
CA ASN A 92 8.65 -10.55 -13.73
C ASN A 92 9.47 -11.86 -13.95
N ASP A 93 9.26 -12.86 -13.10
CA ASP A 93 9.96 -14.16 -13.18
C ASP A 93 9.70 -14.93 -14.50
N PHE A 94 8.71 -14.51 -15.28
CA PHE A 94 8.39 -15.07 -16.62
C PHE A 94 8.98 -14.23 -17.76
N GLU A 95 9.89 -13.33 -17.47
CA GLU A 95 10.53 -12.41 -18.43
C GLU A 95 9.53 -11.44 -19.12
N VAL A 96 8.35 -11.24 -18.55
CA VAL A 96 7.35 -10.33 -19.07
C VAL A 96 7.55 -8.94 -18.45
N PRO A 97 7.77 -7.90 -19.26
CA PRO A 97 7.85 -6.52 -18.78
C PRO A 97 6.50 -6.06 -18.20
N GLY A 98 6.56 -5.38 -17.08
CA GLY A 98 5.37 -4.87 -16.41
C GLY A 98 5.68 -3.80 -15.38
N TYR A 99 4.73 -3.53 -14.50
CA TYR A 99 4.87 -2.52 -13.46
C TYR A 99 4.63 -3.15 -12.08
N VAL A 100 5.44 -2.72 -11.12
CA VAL A 100 5.33 -3.14 -9.72
C VAL A 100 5.39 -1.93 -8.82
N VAL A 101 4.80 -2.00 -7.64
CA VAL A 101 4.91 -0.94 -6.62
C VAL A 101 5.97 -1.33 -5.60
N CYS A 102 6.98 -0.47 -5.44
CA CYS A 102 8.03 -0.62 -4.44
C CYS A 102 7.80 0.33 -3.27
N TYR A 103 7.76 -0.20 -2.05
CA TYR A 103 7.56 0.56 -0.82
C TYR A 103 8.87 0.87 -0.07
N GLY A 104 10.02 0.43 -0.59
CA GLY A 104 11.32 0.56 0.06
C GLY A 104 11.78 -0.72 0.74
N ILE A 105 12.68 -0.59 1.74
CA ILE A 105 13.31 -1.73 2.41
C ILE A 105 12.73 -1.94 3.82
N HIS A 106 12.45 -3.20 4.14
CA HIS A 106 12.16 -3.69 5.47
C HIS A 106 12.99 -4.95 5.75
N GLU A 107 13.73 -4.97 6.87
CA GLU A 107 14.60 -6.09 7.27
C GLU A 107 15.58 -6.54 6.16
N GLY A 108 16.15 -5.58 5.42
CA GLY A 108 17.11 -5.83 4.36
C GLY A 108 16.52 -6.31 3.04
N ARG A 109 15.19 -6.37 2.90
CA ARG A 109 14.50 -6.79 1.68
C ARG A 109 13.60 -5.67 1.15
N PHE A 110 13.53 -5.53 -0.17
CA PHE A 110 12.58 -4.66 -0.83
C PHE A 110 11.16 -5.24 -0.70
N ILE A 111 10.24 -4.42 -0.24
CA ILE A 111 8.80 -4.75 -0.21
C ILE A 111 8.20 -4.31 -1.53
N ILE A 112 7.76 -5.28 -2.31
CA ILE A 112 7.20 -5.09 -3.65
C ILE A 112 5.76 -5.57 -3.66
N TRP A 113 4.91 -4.85 -4.34
CA TRP A 113 3.61 -5.33 -4.75
C TRP A 113 3.56 -5.53 -6.26
N GLU A 114 3.32 -6.75 -6.69
CA GLU A 114 3.07 -7.12 -8.07
C GLU A 114 1.57 -7.34 -8.27
N PRO A 115 0.89 -6.55 -9.12
CA PRO A 115 -0.56 -6.59 -9.26
C PRO A 115 -1.13 -7.95 -9.68
N GLY A 116 -0.37 -8.76 -10.42
CA GLY A 116 -0.77 -10.10 -10.85
C GLY A 116 -0.60 -11.18 -9.79
N PHE A 117 0.47 -11.09 -8.99
CA PHE A 117 0.89 -12.14 -8.07
C PHE A 117 0.70 -11.80 -6.60
N GLY A 118 0.82 -10.53 -6.23
CA GLY A 118 0.64 -10.09 -4.85
C GLY A 118 1.91 -9.54 -4.19
N PRO A 119 2.00 -9.60 -2.84
CA PRO A 119 3.14 -9.09 -2.11
C PRO A 119 4.36 -9.99 -2.27
N MET A 120 5.49 -9.38 -2.59
CA MET A 120 6.78 -10.05 -2.80
C MET A 120 7.86 -9.36 -1.97
N GLN A 121 8.91 -10.10 -1.64
CA GLN A 121 10.09 -9.58 -0.97
C GLN A 121 11.33 -9.99 -1.73
N TYR A 122 12.15 -9.02 -2.12
CA TYR A 122 13.34 -9.25 -2.90
C TYR A 122 14.59 -8.72 -2.22
N TRP A 123 15.67 -9.49 -2.30
CA TRP A 123 17.00 -9.00 -1.97
C TRP A 123 17.50 -8.00 -3.02
N GLU A 124 18.46 -7.18 -2.67
CA GLU A 124 19.03 -6.17 -3.58
C GLU A 124 19.54 -6.79 -4.90
N ASN A 125 20.20 -7.93 -4.85
CA ASN A 125 20.67 -8.63 -6.04
C ASN A 125 19.53 -9.07 -6.98
N GLN A 126 18.39 -9.52 -6.43
CA GLN A 126 17.21 -9.85 -7.20
C GLN A 126 16.57 -8.58 -7.81
N MET A 127 16.49 -7.50 -7.05
CA MET A 127 15.99 -6.23 -7.58
C MET A 127 16.83 -5.70 -8.75
N LYS A 128 18.15 -5.89 -8.74
CA LYS A 128 19.04 -5.51 -9.85
C LYS A 128 18.70 -6.23 -11.16
N THR A 129 18.20 -7.47 -11.10
CA THR A 129 17.78 -8.23 -12.29
C THR A 129 16.35 -7.90 -12.72
N LEU A 130 15.47 -7.63 -11.78
CA LEU A 130 14.07 -7.34 -12.05
C LEU A 130 13.84 -5.92 -12.56
N TRP A 131 14.50 -4.92 -12.00
CA TRP A 131 14.27 -3.51 -12.29
C TRP A 131 14.93 -3.04 -13.59
N ILE A 132 14.12 -2.74 -14.60
CA ILE A 132 14.61 -2.38 -15.93
C ILE A 132 15.15 -0.94 -15.94
N LYS A 133 16.45 -0.83 -16.22
CA LYS A 133 17.16 0.44 -16.49
C LYS A 133 16.96 1.53 -15.42
N GLY A 134 16.56 1.19 -14.23
CA GLY A 134 16.32 2.17 -13.18
C GLY A 134 15.08 3.06 -13.40
N ILE A 135 14.17 2.69 -14.30
CA ILE A 135 12.97 3.47 -14.62
C ILE A 135 11.98 3.40 -13.46
N ALA A 136 11.59 4.56 -12.94
CA ALA A 136 10.60 4.70 -11.89
C ALA A 136 9.63 5.85 -12.16
N LEU A 137 8.36 5.66 -11.79
CA LEU A 137 7.38 6.72 -11.63
C LEU A 137 7.23 7.01 -10.14
N THR A 138 7.65 8.20 -9.73
CA THR A 138 7.54 8.69 -8.38
C THR A 138 6.26 9.49 -8.21
N LEU A 139 5.57 9.27 -7.12
CA LEU A 139 4.26 9.84 -6.85
C LEU A 139 4.27 10.48 -5.45
N PHE A 140 3.85 11.74 -5.37
CA PHE A 140 3.73 12.46 -4.11
C PHE A 140 2.33 13.08 -4.01
N PRO A 141 1.62 12.89 -2.89
CA PRO A 141 0.32 13.51 -2.71
C PRO A 141 0.48 15.02 -2.54
N THR A 142 -0.31 15.82 -3.27
CA THR A 142 -0.44 17.25 -3.01
C THR A 142 -1.28 17.49 -1.75
N GLN A 143 -1.29 18.72 -1.24
CA GLN A 143 -2.14 19.08 -0.11
C GLN A 143 -3.63 18.88 -0.43
N ASP A 144 -4.05 19.21 -1.65
CA ASP A 144 -5.43 19.05 -2.10
C ASP A 144 -5.83 17.57 -2.20
N PHE A 145 -4.93 16.72 -2.71
CA PHE A 145 -5.12 15.27 -2.70
C PHE A 145 -5.27 14.73 -1.28
N MET A 146 -4.40 15.14 -0.35
CA MET A 146 -4.47 14.73 1.06
C MET A 146 -5.72 15.21 1.76
N ASN A 147 -6.22 16.40 1.42
CA ASN A 147 -7.47 16.94 1.97
C ASN A 147 -8.68 16.14 1.48
N SER A 148 -8.73 15.76 0.20
CA SER A 148 -9.78 14.92 -0.36
C SER A 148 -9.75 13.49 0.22
N ALA A 149 -8.56 12.91 0.32
CA ALA A 149 -8.33 11.61 0.93
C ALA A 149 -8.73 11.58 2.41
N ASN A 150 -8.38 12.61 3.19
CA ASN A 150 -8.78 12.74 4.60
C ASN A 150 -10.29 12.90 4.80
N LEU A 151 -11.02 13.48 3.84
CA LEU A 151 -12.48 13.51 3.89
C LEU A 151 -13.10 12.10 3.78
N HIS A 152 -12.51 11.23 2.97
CA HIS A 152 -12.91 9.82 2.90
C HIS A 152 -12.49 9.02 4.15
N LEU A 153 -11.33 9.30 4.72
CA LEU A 153 -10.84 8.65 5.95
C LEU A 153 -11.71 8.98 7.17
N LYS A 154 -12.25 10.19 7.30
CA LYS A 154 -13.09 10.57 8.46
C LYS A 154 -14.30 9.66 8.67
N TRP A 155 -14.93 9.18 7.62
CA TRP A 155 -16.08 8.26 7.73
C TRP A 155 -15.66 6.83 8.09
N TRP A 156 -14.48 6.37 7.64
CA TRP A 156 -13.94 5.05 7.96
C TRP A 156 -13.24 5.00 9.30
N GLU A 157 -12.62 6.08 9.74
CA GLU A 157 -12.04 6.17 11.09
C GLU A 157 -13.11 5.99 12.17
N ILE A 158 -14.28 6.58 12.01
CA ILE A 158 -15.40 6.38 12.95
C ILE A 158 -15.79 4.89 13.03
N TYR A 159 -15.71 4.15 11.93
CA TYR A 159 -16.00 2.71 11.91
C TYR A 159 -14.82 1.86 12.40
N SER A 160 -13.58 2.30 12.21
CA SER A 160 -12.38 1.58 12.67
C SER A 160 -12.11 1.79 14.16
N TRP A 161 -12.51 2.93 14.72
CA TRP A 161 -12.37 3.19 16.17
C TRP A 161 -13.13 2.15 17.00
N SER A 162 -14.29 1.68 16.53
CA SER A 162 -15.01 0.60 17.21
C SER A 162 -14.26 -0.74 17.17
N LYS A 163 -13.51 -1.03 16.10
CA LYS A 163 -12.65 -2.23 15.98
C LYS A 163 -11.36 -2.08 16.77
N LEU A 164 -10.74 -0.89 16.79
CA LEU A 164 -9.57 -0.57 17.61
C LEU A 164 -9.91 -0.59 19.11
N TRP A 165 -11.09 -0.11 19.49
CA TRP A 165 -11.57 -0.24 20.87
C TRP A 165 -11.79 -1.71 21.26
N LYS A 166 -12.41 -2.53 20.41
CA LYS A 166 -12.55 -3.96 20.65
C LYS A 166 -11.19 -4.63 20.84
N ARG A 167 -10.23 -4.37 19.96
CA ARG A 167 -8.87 -4.93 20.03
C ARG A 167 -8.08 -4.44 21.24
N LYS A 168 -8.21 -3.15 21.63
CA LYS A 168 -7.61 -2.63 22.86
C LYS A 168 -8.28 -3.21 24.11
N VAL A 169 -9.58 -3.38 24.10
CA VAL A 169 -10.32 -4.00 25.22
C VAL A 169 -9.96 -5.47 25.35
N GLU A 170 -9.83 -6.23 24.27
CA GLU A 170 -9.39 -7.63 24.29
C GLU A 170 -7.94 -7.75 24.80
N HIS A 171 -7.04 -6.88 24.36
CA HIS A 171 -5.64 -6.85 24.82
C HIS A 171 -5.52 -6.40 26.29
N TRP A 172 -6.37 -5.46 26.71
CA TRP A 172 -6.47 -5.02 28.10
C TRP A 172 -7.04 -6.11 29.01
N TYR A 173 -8.02 -6.88 28.52
CA TYR A 173 -8.61 -8.02 29.21
C TYR A 173 -7.58 -9.15 29.40
N GLU A 174 -6.80 -9.46 28.37
CA GLU A 174 -5.69 -10.43 28.45
C GLU A 174 -4.60 -9.95 29.41
N TYR A 175 -4.23 -8.67 29.36
CA TYR A 175 -3.23 -8.11 30.27
C TYR A 175 -3.67 -8.16 31.73
N ILE A 176 -4.93 -7.81 32.05
CA ILE A 176 -5.50 -7.89 33.40
C ILE A 176 -5.60 -9.36 33.85
N TRP A 177 -6.05 -10.25 32.95
CA TRP A 177 -6.16 -11.66 33.22
C TRP A 177 -4.81 -12.31 33.57
N LEU A 178 -3.74 -11.91 32.89
CA LEU A 178 -2.40 -12.45 33.12
C LEU A 178 -1.70 -11.85 34.34
N ASN A 179 -1.94 -10.57 34.64
CA ASN A 179 -1.13 -9.83 35.61
C ASN A 179 -1.83 -9.47 36.94
N VAL A 180 -3.14 -9.69 37.07
CA VAL A 180 -3.89 -9.36 38.29
C VAL A 180 -4.52 -10.63 38.90
N PRO A 181 -3.82 -11.29 39.84
CA PRO A 181 -4.30 -12.55 40.47
C PRO A 181 -5.67 -12.43 41.12
N LEU A 182 -5.98 -11.28 41.71
CA LEU A 182 -7.27 -10.96 42.31
C LEU A 182 -8.44 -10.98 41.34
N PHE A 183 -8.22 -10.58 40.10
CA PHE A 183 -9.23 -10.56 39.03
C PHE A 183 -9.63 -12.02 38.66
N ARG A 184 -8.68 -12.93 38.57
CA ARG A 184 -8.94 -14.34 38.33
C ARG A 184 -9.81 -14.96 39.45
N GLN A 185 -9.52 -14.62 40.70
CA GLN A 185 -10.29 -15.13 41.84
C GLN A 185 -11.73 -14.59 41.87
N MET A 186 -11.92 -13.34 41.45
CA MET A 186 -13.23 -12.68 41.38
C MET A 186 -14.12 -13.29 40.27
N VAL A 187 -13.57 -13.52 39.08
CA VAL A 187 -14.29 -14.16 37.99
C VAL A 187 -14.61 -15.61 38.27
N TYR A 188 -13.69 -16.34 38.96
CA TYR A 188 -13.90 -17.74 39.38
C TYR A 188 -15.01 -17.86 40.42
N LYS A 189 -15.14 -16.88 41.34
CA LYS A 189 -16.21 -16.84 42.35
C LYS A 189 -17.56 -16.50 41.74
N LEU A 190 -17.62 -15.61 40.73
CA LEU A 190 -18.84 -15.25 40.04
C LEU A 190 -19.39 -16.38 39.15
N GLY A 191 -18.50 -17.23 38.61
CA GLY A 191 -18.88 -18.38 37.76
C GLY A 191 -19.39 -19.61 38.53
N LYS A 192 -19.20 -19.67 39.86
CA LYS A 192 -19.69 -20.77 40.68
C LYS A 192 -21.09 -20.53 41.29
N ASN A 193 -21.67 -19.36 41.10
CA ASN A 193 -23.01 -19.02 41.61
C ASN A 193 -24.09 -19.01 40.50
N LYS A 194 -23.90 -19.80 39.47
CA LYS A 194 -24.92 -20.08 38.45
C LYS A 194 -25.19 -21.57 38.38
#